data_c6b8c23e2722e6e4df170880fc4d84bd
#
_entry.id   c6b8c23e2722e6e4df170880fc4d84bd
#
_cell.length_a   1.000
_cell.length_b   1.000
_cell.length_c   1.000
_cell.angle_alpha   90.00
_cell.angle_beta   90.00
_cell.angle_gamma   90.00
#
_symmetry.space_group_name_H-M   'P 1'
#
loop_
_entity.id
_entity.type
_entity.pdbx_description
1 polymer ?
#
loop_
_entity_poly.entity_id
_entity_poly.type
_entity_poly.pdbx_seq_one_letter_code
_entity_poly.pdbx_strand_id
1 'polypeptide(L)'
;PKGAPPLGTAHWLAQPRALGGHFAGIPFALDDVDRTRWSWRLPTPVGTQMAVELQALETVLAERAIALGVRIERGRAVQAVDAHEAQVAVHIGSGRVHGRWLVGCDGARSTVRKQSGFIFAGTGPEFTGYTLLVELADGCVLTPGRQFTDHGMCNFNPPGLLALADFDGGAGHRTPLDRHSAQALLRRVSGREATITALHLATTWTDAARQATAYRSGRVLLAGDAAHMHSPLGGQGLNLGIGDAMNLGWKLAAVVGGKADEALLDSYQSERHPVGTKVLDWSRAQVALMRPGAGSRALAAIMADLAGTRDGATYLAERIWGVSQQLELGGEHPLVGRSAPDFRLADGRRLGELLRAGQGALLVFDPASSPPQHGQRWQPSIACAADTGDVASGLGAVLVRPDGVVAWTCGIGGDMPGLDSALASWTGPTR
;
A
#
# COMPACT_ATOMS: atom_id res chain seq x y z
N PRO A 1 -6.71 19.58 11.05
CA PRO A 1 -5.64 20.49 11.37
C PRO A 1 -4.93 20.93 10.10
N LYS A 2 -4.92 22.24 9.83
CA LYS A 2 -4.14 22.80 8.72
C LYS A 2 -2.69 22.89 9.19
N GLY A 3 -1.97 21.75 9.13
CA GLY A 3 -0.52 21.71 9.30
C GLY A 3 0.19 22.07 8.01
N ALA A 4 1.47 22.46 8.09
CA ALA A 4 2.33 22.61 6.92
C ALA A 4 2.35 21.29 6.12
N PRO A 5 2.39 21.34 4.78
CA PRO A 5 2.46 20.12 3.97
C PRO A 5 3.71 19.33 4.33
N PRO A 6 3.68 17.98 4.23
CA PRO A 6 4.84 17.14 4.48
C PRO A 6 6.05 17.57 3.66
N LEU A 7 7.24 17.48 4.26
CA LEU A 7 8.50 17.78 3.57
C LEU A 7 8.58 17.02 2.25
N GLY A 8 8.85 17.72 1.15
CA GLY A 8 8.96 17.14 -0.19
C GLY A 8 7.71 17.22 -1.06
N THR A 9 6.58 17.71 -0.56
CA THR A 9 5.35 17.86 -1.35
C THR A 9 5.06 19.27 -1.83
N ALA A 10 5.78 20.27 -1.32
CA ALA A 10 5.52 21.69 -1.61
C ALA A 10 5.54 22.05 -3.12
N HIS A 11 6.48 21.46 -3.89
CA HIS A 11 6.56 21.69 -5.33
C HIS A 11 5.37 21.13 -6.10
N TRP A 12 4.70 20.10 -5.59
CA TRP A 12 3.49 19.55 -6.16
C TRP A 12 2.27 20.44 -5.94
N LEU A 13 2.21 21.08 -4.77
CA LEU A 13 1.11 21.98 -4.41
C LEU A 13 1.19 23.33 -5.15
N ALA A 14 2.37 23.70 -5.65
CA ALA A 14 2.60 24.94 -6.41
C ALA A 14 2.30 24.83 -7.91
N GLN A 15 1.82 23.68 -8.40
CA GLN A 15 1.49 23.51 -9.83
C GLN A 15 0.23 24.31 -10.21
N PRO A 16 0.17 24.87 -11.45
CA PRO A 16 -0.98 25.65 -11.92
C PRO A 16 -2.28 24.84 -12.03
N ARG A 17 -2.19 23.52 -12.20
CA ARG A 17 -3.32 22.59 -12.18
C ARG A 17 -3.13 21.59 -11.04
N ALA A 18 -4.23 21.22 -10.38
CA ALA A 18 -4.20 20.21 -9.33
C ALA A 18 -3.67 18.89 -9.88
N LEU A 19 -2.70 18.30 -9.18
CA LEU A 19 -2.11 17.03 -9.58
C LEU A 19 -3.00 15.85 -9.22
N GLY A 20 -3.23 14.97 -10.20
CA GLY A 20 -3.82 13.65 -10.00
C GLY A 20 -2.81 12.62 -9.50
N GLY A 21 -1.54 12.81 -9.81
CA GLY A 21 -0.42 11.95 -9.46
C GLY A 21 0.72 12.03 -10.47
N HIS A 22 1.61 11.04 -10.41
CA HIS A 22 2.70 10.94 -11.38
C HIS A 22 3.10 9.49 -11.65
N PHE A 23 3.69 9.23 -12.82
CA PHE A 23 4.38 7.98 -13.15
C PHE A 23 5.84 8.29 -13.50
N ALA A 24 6.78 7.73 -12.76
CA ALA A 24 8.23 8.05 -12.88
C ALA A 24 8.54 9.57 -12.84
N GLY A 25 7.71 10.38 -12.16
CA GLY A 25 7.84 11.82 -12.13
C GLY A 25 7.16 12.56 -13.28
N ILE A 26 6.61 11.87 -14.24
CA ILE A 26 5.74 12.42 -15.28
C ILE A 26 4.38 12.70 -14.66
N PRO A 27 3.96 13.97 -14.49
CA PRO A 27 2.72 14.33 -13.84
C PRO A 27 1.53 14.14 -14.77
N PHE A 28 0.34 13.93 -14.18
CA PHE A 28 -0.95 14.12 -14.84
C PHE A 28 -1.87 14.97 -13.99
N ALA A 29 -2.73 15.74 -14.63
CA ALA A 29 -3.62 16.63 -13.91
C ALA A 29 -4.88 15.89 -13.41
N LEU A 30 -5.37 16.34 -12.25
CA LEU A 30 -6.57 15.79 -11.62
C LEU A 30 -7.82 15.95 -12.49
N ASP A 31 -7.90 17.07 -13.22
CA ASP A 31 -9.04 17.41 -14.09
C ASP A 31 -9.11 16.57 -15.36
N ASP A 32 -7.98 15.92 -15.74
CA ASP A 32 -7.96 15.02 -16.88
C ASP A 32 -8.44 13.61 -16.53
N VAL A 33 -8.64 13.31 -15.22
CA VAL A 33 -9.10 11.99 -14.78
C VAL A 33 -10.62 11.84 -14.95
N ASP A 34 -11.02 10.89 -15.78
CA ASP A 34 -12.41 10.56 -16.00
C ASP A 34 -12.98 9.63 -14.90
N ARG A 35 -13.50 10.24 -13.85
CA ARG A 35 -14.10 9.49 -12.73
C ARG A 35 -15.45 8.84 -13.07
N THR A 36 -16.08 9.22 -14.16
CA THR A 36 -17.37 8.64 -14.57
C THR A 36 -17.22 7.19 -15.02
N ARG A 37 -16.02 6.75 -15.35
CA ARG A 37 -15.69 5.33 -15.66
C ARG A 37 -15.79 4.40 -14.46
N TRP A 38 -15.84 4.97 -13.25
CA TRP A 38 -15.85 4.20 -11.99
C TRP A 38 -17.24 4.24 -11.35
N SER A 39 -18.23 3.70 -12.05
CA SER A 39 -19.60 3.67 -11.60
C SER A 39 -19.79 2.99 -10.23
N TRP A 40 -18.84 2.12 -9.85
CA TRP A 40 -18.83 1.43 -8.55
C TRP A 40 -18.22 2.25 -7.40
N ARG A 41 -17.78 3.51 -7.64
CA ARG A 41 -17.14 4.33 -6.62
C ARG A 41 -18.00 5.52 -6.23
N LEU A 42 -18.43 5.53 -4.97
CA LEU A 42 -19.10 6.70 -4.40
C LEU A 42 -18.08 7.77 -3.98
N PRO A 43 -18.47 9.07 -3.99
CA PRO A 43 -17.69 10.13 -3.39
C PRO A 43 -17.45 9.85 -1.90
N THR A 44 -16.22 10.08 -1.43
CA THR A 44 -15.87 9.95 -0.03
C THR A 44 -15.62 11.33 0.59
N PRO A 45 -15.83 11.54 1.90
CA PRO A 45 -15.58 12.81 2.55
C PRO A 45 -14.08 13.18 2.63
N VAL A 46 -13.20 12.19 2.53
CA VAL A 46 -11.76 12.35 2.38
C VAL A 46 -11.42 12.21 0.91
N GLY A 47 -10.71 13.15 0.32
CA GLY A 47 -10.35 13.10 -1.10
C GLY A 47 -9.68 11.78 -1.52
N THR A 48 -9.35 11.69 -2.79
CA THR A 48 -8.70 10.48 -3.37
C THR A 48 -7.26 10.29 -2.91
N GLN A 49 -6.62 11.34 -2.43
CA GLN A 49 -5.25 11.36 -1.93
C GLN A 49 -5.18 12.18 -0.66
N MET A 50 -4.45 11.68 0.31
CA MET A 50 -4.16 12.38 1.56
C MET A 50 -2.67 12.25 1.84
N ALA A 51 -2.00 13.39 1.99
CA ALA A 51 -0.64 13.42 2.49
C ALA A 51 -0.67 13.42 4.02
N VAL A 52 0.06 12.49 4.63
CA VAL A 52 0.21 12.39 6.07
C VAL A 52 1.67 12.10 6.42
N GLU A 53 2.16 12.69 7.50
CA GLU A 53 3.47 12.32 8.02
C GLU A 53 3.43 10.94 8.65
N LEU A 54 4.42 10.09 8.30
CA LEU A 54 4.48 8.71 8.77
C LEU A 54 4.48 8.63 10.30
N GLN A 55 5.21 9.51 10.97
CA GLN A 55 5.28 9.54 12.43
C GLN A 55 3.91 9.83 13.08
N ALA A 56 3.13 10.73 12.49
CA ALA A 56 1.77 11.02 12.98
C ALA A 56 0.84 9.80 12.81
N LEU A 57 0.95 9.11 11.67
CA LEU A 57 0.20 7.88 11.42
C LEU A 57 0.60 6.77 12.41
N GLU A 58 1.89 6.54 12.61
CA GLU A 58 2.41 5.56 13.57
C GLU A 58 1.95 5.83 14.99
N THR A 59 1.90 7.12 15.41
CA THR A 59 1.43 7.51 16.73
C THR A 59 -0.03 7.11 16.93
N VAL A 60 -0.91 7.48 16.01
CA VAL A 60 -2.35 7.15 16.08
C VAL A 60 -2.59 5.64 16.10
N LEU A 61 -1.86 4.89 15.25
CA LEU A 61 -1.96 3.44 15.22
C LEU A 61 -1.44 2.78 16.50
N ALA A 62 -0.33 3.27 17.06
CA ALA A 62 0.22 2.76 18.32
C ALA A 62 -0.72 3.01 19.49
N GLU A 63 -1.28 4.22 19.61
CA GLU A 63 -2.28 4.56 20.64
C GLU A 63 -3.50 3.63 20.53
N ARG A 64 -4.00 3.41 19.32
CA ARG A 64 -5.12 2.50 19.10
C ARG A 64 -4.78 1.06 19.45
N ALA A 65 -3.60 0.57 19.10
CA ALA A 65 -3.15 -0.77 19.44
C ALA A 65 -3.08 -0.97 20.96
N ILE A 66 -2.51 -0.01 21.68
CA ILE A 66 -2.44 -0.03 23.16
C ILE A 66 -3.86 -0.03 23.76
N ALA A 67 -4.76 0.81 23.26
CA ALA A 67 -6.15 0.86 23.73
C ALA A 67 -6.91 -0.46 23.50
N LEU A 68 -6.48 -1.26 22.53
CA LEU A 68 -6.99 -2.62 22.26
C LEU A 68 -6.27 -3.71 23.06
N GLY A 69 -5.34 -3.36 23.97
CA GLY A 69 -4.61 -4.31 24.82
C GLY A 69 -3.40 -4.95 24.14
N VAL A 70 -2.93 -4.45 23.01
CA VAL A 70 -1.70 -4.92 22.38
C VAL A 70 -0.49 -4.47 23.21
N ARG A 71 0.39 -5.42 23.55
CA ARG A 71 1.65 -5.13 24.22
C ARG A 71 2.71 -4.77 23.19
N ILE A 72 3.21 -3.54 23.22
CA ILE A 72 4.27 -3.05 22.34
C ILE A 72 5.59 -3.02 23.12
N GLU A 73 6.57 -3.79 22.68
CA GLU A 73 7.92 -3.82 23.25
C GLU A 73 8.93 -3.22 22.27
N ARG A 74 9.43 -2.04 22.62
CA ARG A 74 10.43 -1.31 21.79
C ARG A 74 11.86 -1.62 22.26
N GLY A 75 12.84 -1.43 21.36
CA GLY A 75 14.25 -1.68 21.68
C GLY A 75 14.62 -3.17 21.81
N ARG A 76 13.73 -4.07 21.41
CA ARG A 76 13.91 -5.52 21.50
C ARG A 76 13.90 -6.19 20.11
N ALA A 77 15.04 -6.19 19.45
CA ALA A 77 15.17 -6.79 18.13
C ALA A 77 15.07 -8.31 18.18
N VAL A 78 14.30 -8.91 17.27
CA VAL A 78 14.27 -10.35 17.05
C VAL A 78 15.59 -10.79 16.39
N GLN A 79 16.25 -11.78 16.99
CA GLN A 79 17.56 -12.30 16.55
C GLN A 79 17.43 -13.66 15.85
N ALA A 80 16.52 -14.50 16.31
CA ALA A 80 16.26 -15.81 15.72
C ALA A 80 14.79 -16.20 15.86
N VAL A 81 14.37 -17.17 15.05
CA VAL A 81 13.00 -17.72 15.01
C VAL A 81 13.09 -19.24 15.06
N ASP A 82 12.42 -19.85 16.03
CA ASP A 82 12.19 -21.30 16.13
C ASP A 82 10.72 -21.56 15.80
N ALA A 83 10.42 -22.11 14.63
CA ALA A 83 9.07 -22.45 14.23
C ALA A 83 8.82 -23.95 14.32
N HIS A 84 7.73 -24.32 15.03
CA HIS A 84 7.26 -25.68 15.20
C HIS A 84 5.80 -25.82 14.76
N GLU A 85 5.30 -27.02 14.63
CA GLU A 85 3.92 -27.26 14.18
C GLU A 85 2.86 -26.58 15.06
N ALA A 86 3.05 -26.57 16.39
CA ALA A 86 2.08 -26.05 17.34
C ALA A 86 2.32 -24.60 17.78
N GLN A 87 3.56 -24.11 17.71
CA GLN A 87 3.94 -22.81 18.23
C GLN A 87 5.19 -22.24 17.55
N VAL A 88 5.39 -20.94 17.69
CA VAL A 88 6.61 -20.24 17.27
C VAL A 88 7.25 -19.59 18.47
N ALA A 89 8.57 -19.63 18.56
CA ALA A 89 9.35 -18.86 19.52
C ALA A 89 10.26 -17.86 18.79
N VAL A 90 10.37 -16.65 19.31
CA VAL A 90 11.33 -15.66 18.84
C VAL A 90 12.34 -15.35 19.95
N HIS A 91 13.61 -15.24 19.56
CA HIS A 91 14.70 -14.89 20.47
C HIS A 91 14.90 -13.37 20.47
N ILE A 92 14.91 -12.78 21.66
CA ILE A 92 15.06 -11.34 21.88
C ILE A 92 16.05 -11.12 23.01
N GLY A 93 17.28 -10.72 22.69
CA GLY A 93 18.35 -10.66 23.68
C GLY A 93 18.62 -12.03 24.31
N SER A 94 18.58 -12.12 25.64
CA SER A 94 18.75 -13.38 26.39
C SER A 94 17.43 -14.14 26.62
N GLY A 95 16.27 -13.59 26.16
CA GLY A 95 14.96 -14.17 26.40
C GLY A 95 14.31 -14.75 25.16
N ARG A 96 13.20 -15.48 25.39
CA ARG A 96 12.32 -16.00 24.32
C ARG A 96 10.89 -15.55 24.55
N VAL A 97 10.18 -15.28 23.45
CA VAL A 97 8.74 -15.02 23.44
C VAL A 97 8.08 -16.08 22.61
N HIS A 98 7.05 -16.70 23.15
CA HIS A 98 6.29 -17.77 22.49
C HIS A 98 4.95 -17.22 21.99
N GLY A 99 4.51 -17.72 20.84
CA GLY A 99 3.22 -17.41 20.24
C GLY A 99 2.68 -18.56 19.43
N ARG A 100 1.37 -18.56 19.19
CA ARG A 100 0.76 -19.54 18.29
C ARG A 100 1.06 -19.22 16.83
N TRP A 101 1.26 -17.95 16.51
CA TRP A 101 1.55 -17.43 15.17
C TRP A 101 2.60 -16.33 15.28
N LEU A 102 3.39 -16.16 14.22
CA LEU A 102 4.33 -15.07 14.05
C LEU A 102 4.05 -14.35 12.72
N VAL A 103 3.95 -13.04 12.77
CA VAL A 103 3.88 -12.20 11.55
C VAL A 103 5.13 -11.35 11.48
N GLY A 104 5.95 -11.59 10.45
CA GLY A 104 7.14 -10.77 10.15
C GLY A 104 6.72 -9.51 9.41
N CYS A 105 6.79 -8.36 10.12
CA CYS A 105 6.58 -7.01 9.57
C CYS A 105 7.86 -6.17 9.75
N ASP A 106 9.03 -6.83 9.76
CA ASP A 106 10.33 -6.29 10.16
C ASP A 106 11.14 -5.71 8.97
N GLY A 107 10.41 -5.29 7.92
CA GLY A 107 10.94 -4.49 6.82
C GLY A 107 11.77 -5.28 5.80
N ALA A 108 12.32 -4.56 4.84
CA ALA A 108 13.03 -5.13 3.68
C ALA A 108 14.20 -6.07 4.05
N ARG A 109 14.81 -5.86 5.22
CA ARG A 109 15.92 -6.69 5.75
C ARG A 109 15.46 -7.82 6.67
N SER A 110 14.19 -8.10 6.71
CA SER A 110 13.50 -9.01 7.62
C SER A 110 14.35 -10.17 8.12
N THR A 111 14.51 -10.25 9.43
CA THR A 111 15.12 -11.38 10.14
C THR A 111 14.15 -12.56 10.13
N VAL A 112 12.86 -12.31 10.34
CA VAL A 112 11.83 -13.35 10.30
C VAL A 112 11.82 -14.08 8.97
N ARG A 113 11.81 -13.35 7.84
CA ARG A 113 11.88 -13.96 6.50
C ARG A 113 13.09 -14.88 6.33
N LYS A 114 14.28 -14.38 6.69
CA LYS A 114 15.54 -15.12 6.51
C LYS A 114 15.64 -16.35 7.41
N GLN A 115 15.26 -16.20 8.66
CA GLN A 115 15.35 -17.28 9.66
C GLN A 115 14.28 -18.36 9.44
N SER A 116 13.16 -18.03 8.81
CA SER A 116 12.10 -18.98 8.47
C SER A 116 12.23 -19.58 7.07
N GLY A 117 13.34 -19.36 6.36
CA GLY A 117 13.65 -20.01 5.08
C GLY A 117 12.85 -19.54 3.88
N PHE A 118 12.20 -18.38 3.94
CA PHE A 118 11.46 -17.87 2.78
C PHE A 118 12.40 -17.45 1.65
N ILE A 119 12.08 -17.87 0.43
CA ILE A 119 12.78 -17.45 -0.78
C ILE A 119 12.31 -16.03 -1.15
N PHE A 120 13.26 -15.12 -1.39
CA PHE A 120 13.01 -13.72 -1.73
C PHE A 120 13.51 -13.44 -3.14
N ALA A 121 12.67 -13.74 -4.12
CA ALA A 121 12.97 -13.66 -5.55
C ALA A 121 12.80 -12.23 -6.11
N GLY A 122 13.47 -11.91 -7.19
CA GLY A 122 13.30 -10.64 -7.91
C GLY A 122 14.59 -10.11 -8.50
N THR A 123 14.64 -8.79 -8.73
CA THR A 123 15.77 -8.08 -9.36
C THR A 123 16.65 -7.39 -8.32
N GLY A 124 17.95 -7.36 -8.60
CA GLY A 124 18.92 -6.53 -7.89
C GLY A 124 18.74 -5.05 -8.23
N PRO A 125 19.48 -4.17 -7.55
CA PRO A 125 19.40 -2.74 -7.81
C PRO A 125 20.11 -2.35 -9.12
N GLU A 126 19.57 -1.31 -9.77
CA GLU A 126 20.21 -0.62 -10.90
C GLU A 126 20.84 0.69 -10.45
N PHE A 127 20.33 1.28 -9.37
CA PHE A 127 20.87 2.53 -8.85
C PHE A 127 20.91 2.56 -7.32
N THR A 128 21.73 3.47 -6.80
CA THR A 128 21.63 3.93 -5.41
C THR A 128 20.82 5.21 -5.37
N GLY A 129 19.75 5.21 -4.59
CA GLY A 129 19.00 6.40 -4.24
C GLY A 129 19.53 7.03 -2.97
N TYR A 130 19.53 8.35 -2.92
CA TYR A 130 19.94 9.13 -1.76
C TYR A 130 18.88 10.15 -1.40
N THR A 131 18.61 10.28 -0.11
CA THR A 131 17.81 11.40 0.42
C THR A 131 18.71 12.21 1.33
N LEU A 132 18.91 13.48 0.98
CA LEU A 132 19.79 14.40 1.69
C LEU A 132 18.99 15.60 2.17
N LEU A 133 19.20 16.02 3.42
CA LEU A 133 18.79 17.32 3.92
C LEU A 133 20.05 18.19 4.09
N VAL A 134 20.15 19.25 3.30
CA VAL A 134 21.35 20.06 3.19
C VAL A 134 21.03 21.55 3.33
N GLU A 135 22.04 22.34 3.67
CA GLU A 135 22.06 23.77 3.40
C GLU A 135 22.90 24.01 2.14
N LEU A 136 22.44 24.90 1.28
CA LEU A 136 23.10 25.27 0.05
C LEU A 136 23.65 26.71 0.18
N ALA A 137 24.80 26.97 -0.46
CA ALA A 137 25.36 28.34 -0.52
C ALA A 137 24.43 29.27 -1.27
N ASP A 138 24.46 30.56 -0.92
CA ASP A 138 23.74 31.62 -1.59
C ASP A 138 24.10 31.68 -3.09
N GLY A 139 23.08 31.94 -3.93
CA GLY A 139 23.25 31.97 -5.38
C GLY A 139 23.33 30.59 -6.06
N CYS A 140 23.09 29.51 -5.33
CA CYS A 140 23.07 28.15 -5.87
C CYS A 140 21.91 27.96 -6.86
N VAL A 141 22.22 27.55 -8.09
CA VAL A 141 21.22 27.40 -9.18
C VAL A 141 20.86 25.93 -9.33
N LEU A 142 20.03 25.41 -8.40
CA LEU A 142 19.32 24.14 -8.61
C LEU A 142 17.88 24.45 -9.01
N THR A 143 17.42 23.81 -10.08
CA THR A 143 16.02 23.94 -10.50
C THR A 143 15.15 23.11 -9.57
N PRO A 144 14.10 23.68 -8.93
CA PRO A 144 13.15 22.92 -8.15
C PRO A 144 12.46 21.83 -8.98
N GLY A 145 12.15 20.72 -8.31
CA GLY A 145 11.52 19.55 -8.92
C GLY A 145 12.52 18.56 -9.48
N ARG A 146 12.02 17.63 -10.29
CA ARG A 146 12.78 16.49 -10.80
C ARG A 146 13.46 16.81 -12.13
N GLN A 147 14.75 16.54 -12.17
CA GLN A 147 15.62 16.70 -13.35
C GLN A 147 16.25 15.33 -13.67
N PHE A 148 16.18 14.92 -14.93
CA PHE A 148 16.90 13.75 -15.43
C PHE A 148 18.20 14.22 -16.10
N THR A 149 19.30 13.56 -15.80
CA THR A 149 20.63 13.87 -16.32
C THR A 149 21.24 12.64 -16.98
N ASP A 150 22.40 12.76 -17.59
CA ASP A 150 23.11 11.62 -18.20
C ASP A 150 23.69 10.65 -17.15
N HIS A 151 23.66 11.04 -15.87
CA HIS A 151 24.16 10.23 -14.75
C HIS A 151 23.03 9.69 -13.86
N GLY A 152 21.80 10.22 -14.00
CA GLY A 152 20.68 9.76 -13.17
C GLY A 152 19.59 10.80 -12.99
N MET A 153 19.09 10.94 -11.77
CA MET A 153 17.99 11.82 -11.44
C MET A 153 18.34 12.67 -10.20
N CYS A 154 18.05 13.97 -10.28
CA CYS A 154 18.10 14.89 -9.16
C CYS A 154 16.71 15.50 -8.96
N ASN A 155 16.14 15.37 -7.76
CA ASN A 155 14.91 16.05 -7.37
C ASN A 155 15.23 17.00 -6.22
N PHE A 156 15.10 18.30 -6.48
CA PHE A 156 15.33 19.34 -5.50
C PHE A 156 14.03 19.92 -4.98
N ASN A 157 13.83 19.86 -3.68
CA ASN A 157 12.73 20.52 -2.97
C ASN A 157 13.31 21.58 -2.04
N PRO A 158 13.14 22.87 -2.38
CA PRO A 158 13.60 23.93 -1.52
C PRO A 158 13.05 23.85 -0.09
N PRO A 159 13.79 24.30 0.92
CA PRO A 159 15.10 24.98 0.80
C PRO A 159 16.29 24.04 0.64
N GLY A 160 16.22 22.75 0.98
CA GLY A 160 17.42 21.90 0.99
C GLY A 160 17.17 20.40 0.97
N LEU A 161 15.95 19.93 0.62
CA LEU A 161 15.70 18.50 0.50
C LEU A 161 16.04 18.03 -0.92
N LEU A 162 17.01 17.12 -1.03
CA LEU A 162 17.46 16.52 -2.27
C LEU A 162 17.14 15.01 -2.28
N ALA A 163 16.58 14.53 -3.38
CA ALA A 163 16.55 13.11 -3.68
C ALA A 163 17.34 12.86 -4.97
N LEU A 164 18.37 12.04 -4.90
CA LEU A 164 19.26 11.71 -6.00
C LEU A 164 19.14 10.22 -6.32
N ALA A 165 19.20 9.85 -7.60
CA ALA A 165 19.37 8.49 -8.05
C ALA A 165 20.62 8.41 -8.94
N ASP A 166 21.60 7.65 -8.49
CA ASP A 166 22.87 7.42 -9.20
C ASP A 166 22.85 5.97 -9.75
N PHE A 167 22.91 5.82 -11.06
CA PHE A 167 22.81 4.50 -11.73
C PHE A 167 24.16 3.76 -11.66
N ASP A 168 24.55 3.43 -10.44
CA ASP A 168 25.80 2.78 -10.06
C ASP A 168 25.65 1.26 -9.78
N GLY A 169 24.51 0.67 -10.12
CA GLY A 169 24.22 -0.73 -9.80
C GLY A 169 23.97 -0.99 -8.31
N GLY A 170 23.70 0.04 -7.52
CA GLY A 170 23.49 -0.04 -6.08
C GLY A 170 24.78 -0.07 -5.26
N ALA A 171 25.93 0.24 -5.87
CA ALA A 171 27.25 0.16 -5.23
C ALA A 171 27.40 1.13 -4.06
N GLY A 172 26.77 2.32 -4.13
CA GLY A 172 26.79 3.32 -3.06
C GLY A 172 25.85 3.02 -1.89
N HIS A 173 25.01 1.98 -1.98
CA HIS A 173 24.07 1.68 -0.92
C HIS A 173 24.77 1.27 0.38
N ARG A 174 24.35 1.91 1.50
CA ARG A 174 24.94 1.75 2.85
C ARG A 174 26.33 2.34 3.02
N THR A 175 26.88 3.01 2.03
CA THR A 175 28.11 3.78 2.22
C THR A 175 27.76 5.06 2.97
N PRO A 176 28.37 5.31 4.16
CA PRO A 176 28.14 6.56 4.86
C PRO A 176 28.55 7.75 4.01
N LEU A 177 27.73 8.79 3.98
CA LEU A 177 28.04 10.04 3.31
C LEU A 177 28.38 11.11 4.35
N ASP A 178 29.54 11.74 4.15
CA ASP A 178 29.88 13.01 4.75
C ASP A 178 29.54 14.17 3.80
N ARG A 179 29.76 15.39 4.24
CA ARG A 179 29.49 16.57 3.41
C ARG A 179 30.31 16.59 2.10
N HIS A 180 31.55 16.09 2.13
CA HIS A 180 32.43 16.09 0.96
C HIS A 180 31.93 15.08 -0.10
N SER A 181 31.63 13.88 0.30
CA SER A 181 31.08 12.84 -0.59
C SER A 181 29.67 13.19 -1.09
N ALA A 182 28.83 13.82 -0.25
CA ALA A 182 27.51 14.32 -0.67
C ALA A 182 27.65 15.44 -1.72
N GLN A 183 28.65 16.34 -1.58
CA GLN A 183 28.96 17.36 -2.56
C GLN A 183 29.40 16.77 -3.90
N ALA A 184 30.29 15.77 -3.88
CA ALA A 184 30.77 15.09 -5.08
C ALA A 184 29.62 14.36 -5.80
N LEU A 185 28.75 13.69 -5.03
CA LEU A 185 27.54 13.01 -5.51
C LEU A 185 26.59 14.02 -6.19
N LEU A 186 26.28 15.15 -5.52
CA LEU A 186 25.39 16.16 -6.05
C LEU A 186 25.89 16.68 -7.41
N ARG A 187 27.17 17.05 -7.51
CA ARG A 187 27.78 17.51 -8.78
C ARG A 187 27.66 16.44 -9.86
N ARG A 188 28.04 15.20 -9.56
CA ARG A 188 28.00 14.10 -10.51
C ARG A 188 26.58 13.85 -11.04
N VAL A 189 25.60 13.72 -10.14
CA VAL A 189 24.23 13.35 -10.53
C VAL A 189 23.49 14.54 -11.13
N SER A 190 23.61 15.75 -10.58
CA SER A 190 22.88 16.92 -11.09
C SER A 190 23.54 17.58 -12.31
N GLY A 191 24.85 17.40 -12.49
CA GLY A 191 25.61 18.15 -13.49
C GLY A 191 25.70 19.66 -13.19
N ARG A 192 25.46 20.08 -11.93
CA ARG A 192 25.40 21.49 -11.52
C ARG A 192 26.44 21.80 -10.45
N GLU A 193 26.98 23.02 -10.53
CA GLU A 193 27.91 23.56 -9.53
C GLU A 193 27.12 24.17 -8.35
N ALA A 194 26.45 23.30 -7.58
CA ALA A 194 25.79 23.68 -6.33
C ALA A 194 26.69 23.34 -5.15
N THR A 195 26.82 24.22 -4.16
CA THR A 195 27.71 24.02 -3.01
C THR A 195 26.89 23.69 -1.75
N ILE A 196 27.16 22.53 -1.15
CA ILE A 196 26.61 22.13 0.14
C ILE A 196 27.45 22.76 1.26
N THR A 197 26.85 23.63 2.07
CA THR A 197 27.48 24.23 3.24
C THR A 197 27.32 23.40 4.51
N ALA A 198 26.16 22.73 4.66
CA ALA A 198 25.91 21.78 5.74
C ALA A 198 25.14 20.54 5.26
N LEU A 199 25.38 19.40 5.90
CA LEU A 199 24.65 18.13 5.68
C LEU A 199 24.00 17.71 7.01
N HIS A 200 22.66 17.72 7.07
CA HIS A 200 21.91 17.40 8.27
C HIS A 200 21.42 15.97 8.29
N LEU A 201 21.09 15.41 7.11
CA LEU A 201 20.62 14.04 6.95
C LEU A 201 21.17 13.46 5.65
N ALA A 202 21.62 12.22 5.72
CA ALA A 202 21.90 11.41 4.55
C ALA A 202 21.38 9.99 4.76
N THR A 203 20.50 9.54 3.87
CA THR A 203 20.02 8.15 3.85
C THR A 203 20.15 7.58 2.46
N THR A 204 20.35 6.26 2.38
CA THR A 204 20.45 5.55 1.10
C THR A 204 19.35 4.50 0.96
N TRP A 205 18.90 4.31 -0.27
CA TRP A 205 17.93 3.29 -0.66
C TRP A 205 18.29 2.74 -2.04
N THR A 206 17.59 1.72 -2.51
CA THR A 206 17.79 1.16 -3.86
C THR A 206 16.46 0.87 -4.53
N ASP A 207 16.51 0.58 -5.82
CA ASP A 207 15.36 0.14 -6.62
C ASP A 207 15.21 -1.38 -6.67
N ALA A 208 15.95 -2.14 -5.87
CA ALA A 208 15.78 -3.58 -5.84
C ALA A 208 14.30 -3.95 -5.64
N ALA A 209 13.78 -4.79 -6.53
CA ALA A 209 12.38 -5.20 -6.51
C ALA A 209 12.30 -6.71 -6.28
N ARG A 210 11.94 -7.11 -5.05
CA ARG A 210 11.92 -8.52 -4.62
C ARG A 210 10.62 -8.84 -3.89
N GLN A 211 10.18 -10.09 -4.04
CA GLN A 211 8.98 -10.59 -3.38
C GLN A 211 9.24 -12.00 -2.84
N ALA A 212 8.72 -12.30 -1.65
CA ALA A 212 8.72 -13.64 -1.11
C ALA A 212 7.84 -14.53 -1.99
N THR A 213 8.34 -15.70 -2.38
CA THR A 213 7.58 -16.65 -3.21
C THR A 213 6.40 -17.26 -2.47
N ALA A 214 6.46 -17.25 -1.13
CA ALA A 214 5.36 -17.61 -0.25
C ALA A 214 5.21 -16.54 0.85
N TYR A 215 3.97 -16.24 1.26
CA TYR A 215 3.68 -15.32 2.36
C TYR A 215 3.39 -16.04 3.66
N ARG A 216 3.26 -17.37 3.60
CA ARG A 216 3.07 -18.27 4.75
C ARG A 216 4.03 -19.46 4.69
N SER A 217 4.61 -19.82 5.82
CA SER A 217 5.35 -21.06 6.04
C SER A 217 4.99 -21.60 7.42
N GLY A 218 4.16 -22.64 7.47
CA GLY A 218 3.60 -23.14 8.72
C GLY A 218 2.87 -22.04 9.51
N ARG A 219 3.40 -21.69 10.68
CA ARG A 219 2.85 -20.65 11.58
C ARG A 219 3.51 -19.28 11.45
N VAL A 220 4.38 -19.12 10.47
CA VAL A 220 5.03 -17.84 10.18
C VAL A 220 4.43 -17.23 8.93
N LEU A 221 4.05 -15.95 9.02
CA LEU A 221 3.52 -15.15 7.91
C LEU A 221 4.39 -13.92 7.71
N LEU A 222 4.40 -13.37 6.51
CA LEU A 222 5.11 -12.13 6.16
C LEU A 222 4.12 -11.08 5.68
N ALA A 223 4.35 -9.82 6.02
CA ALA A 223 3.56 -8.69 5.55
C ALA A 223 4.43 -7.44 5.32
N GLY A 224 3.99 -6.57 4.41
CA GLY A 224 4.71 -5.35 4.06
C GLY A 224 6.08 -5.62 3.46
N ASP A 225 7.06 -4.76 3.73
CA ASP A 225 8.41 -4.86 3.16
C ASP A 225 9.14 -6.15 3.52
N ALA A 226 8.70 -6.90 4.53
CA ALA A 226 9.21 -8.23 4.82
C ALA A 226 8.80 -9.24 3.73
N ALA A 227 7.61 -9.08 3.15
CA ALA A 227 7.08 -9.93 2.09
C ALA A 227 7.47 -9.42 0.68
N HIS A 228 7.59 -8.11 0.50
CA HIS A 228 7.88 -7.48 -0.79
C HIS A 228 8.59 -6.14 -0.60
N MET A 229 9.60 -5.89 -1.38
CA MET A 229 10.31 -4.61 -1.39
C MET A 229 10.46 -4.10 -2.82
N HIS A 230 10.38 -2.81 -2.98
CA HIS A 230 10.57 -2.11 -4.26
C HIS A 230 11.05 -0.67 -4.02
N SER A 231 11.41 0.02 -5.10
CA SER A 231 11.77 1.44 -5.05
C SER A 231 10.66 2.30 -4.43
N PRO A 232 10.99 3.31 -3.61
CA PRO A 232 10.01 4.24 -3.05
C PRO A 232 9.43 5.23 -4.08
N LEU A 233 9.84 5.17 -5.34
CA LEU A 233 9.51 6.13 -6.42
C LEU A 233 8.03 6.20 -6.74
N GLY A 234 7.13 5.67 -6.28
CA GLY A 234 5.68 5.80 -6.56
C GLY A 234 4.85 5.96 -5.30
N GLY A 235 5.49 5.90 -4.10
CA GLY A 235 4.80 6.03 -2.83
C GLY A 235 3.80 4.89 -2.53
N GLN A 236 3.92 3.74 -3.19
CA GLN A 236 2.93 2.66 -3.09
C GLN A 236 3.22 1.66 -1.96
N GLY A 237 4.47 1.59 -1.46
CA GLY A 237 4.89 0.56 -0.50
C GLY A 237 4.08 0.57 0.79
N LEU A 238 3.87 1.75 1.39
CA LEU A 238 3.09 1.88 2.62
C LEU A 238 1.66 1.36 2.43
N ASN A 239 0.99 1.77 1.35
CA ASN A 239 -0.38 1.34 1.06
C ASN A 239 -0.46 -0.17 0.76
N LEU A 240 0.56 -0.73 0.11
CA LEU A 240 0.65 -2.17 -0.13
C LEU A 240 0.75 -2.95 1.19
N GLY A 241 1.60 -2.49 2.12
CA GLY A 241 1.74 -3.08 3.47
C GLY A 241 0.48 -2.91 4.33
N ILE A 242 -0.21 -1.76 4.26
CA ILE A 242 -1.50 -1.55 4.92
C ILE A 242 -2.54 -2.53 4.37
N GLY A 243 -2.57 -2.72 3.04
CA GLY A 243 -3.44 -3.71 2.41
C GLY A 243 -3.16 -5.14 2.87
N ASP A 244 -1.89 -5.50 3.10
CA ASP A 244 -1.53 -6.79 3.68
C ASP A 244 -2.05 -6.92 5.12
N ALA A 245 -1.82 -5.90 5.94
CA ALA A 245 -2.28 -5.88 7.33
C ALA A 245 -3.80 -5.98 7.44
N MET A 246 -4.54 -5.25 6.59
CA MET A 246 -5.99 -5.31 6.53
C MET A 246 -6.48 -6.70 6.12
N ASN A 247 -5.87 -7.30 5.11
CA ASN A 247 -6.26 -8.61 4.59
C ASN A 247 -5.93 -9.75 5.58
N LEU A 248 -4.72 -9.73 6.16
CA LEU A 248 -4.26 -10.76 7.09
C LEU A 248 -4.92 -10.64 8.46
N GLY A 249 -5.09 -9.42 8.96
CA GLY A 249 -5.47 -9.17 10.35
C GLY A 249 -6.77 -9.85 10.76
N TRP A 250 -7.84 -9.69 10.00
CA TRP A 250 -9.12 -10.32 10.30
C TRP A 250 -9.10 -11.84 10.10
N LYS A 251 -8.36 -12.34 9.10
CA LYS A 251 -8.22 -13.78 8.83
C LYS A 251 -7.51 -14.47 10.00
N LEU A 252 -6.39 -13.90 10.43
CA LEU A 252 -5.64 -14.40 11.56
C LEU A 252 -6.45 -14.34 12.86
N ALA A 253 -7.20 -13.24 13.08
CA ALA A 253 -8.09 -13.11 14.22
C ALA A 253 -9.20 -14.18 14.24
N ALA A 254 -9.79 -14.47 13.08
CA ALA A 254 -10.81 -15.52 12.95
C ALA A 254 -10.24 -16.92 13.29
N VAL A 255 -9.05 -17.25 12.77
CA VAL A 255 -8.36 -18.52 13.05
C VAL A 255 -7.93 -18.62 14.51
N VAL A 256 -7.32 -17.56 15.06
CA VAL A 256 -6.88 -17.53 16.46
C VAL A 256 -8.06 -17.64 17.42
N GLY A 257 -9.19 -17.05 17.07
CA GLY A 257 -10.45 -17.11 17.82
C GLY A 257 -11.26 -18.39 17.62
N GLY A 258 -10.78 -19.35 16.81
CA GLY A 258 -11.49 -20.61 16.51
C GLY A 258 -12.78 -20.42 15.70
N LYS A 259 -12.92 -19.25 15.04
CA LYS A 259 -14.08 -18.95 14.18
C LYS A 259 -13.89 -19.42 12.73
N ALA A 260 -12.66 -19.68 12.32
CA ALA A 260 -12.31 -20.15 10.99
C ALA A 260 -11.24 -21.25 11.05
N ASP A 261 -11.17 -22.05 9.99
CA ASP A 261 -10.10 -23.01 9.79
C ASP A 261 -8.79 -22.31 9.40
N GLU A 262 -7.64 -22.96 9.68
CA GLU A 262 -6.32 -22.45 9.31
C GLU A 262 -6.14 -22.29 7.79
N ALA A 263 -6.90 -23.02 6.98
CA ALA A 263 -6.92 -22.89 5.51
C ALA A 263 -7.33 -21.48 5.04
N LEU A 264 -8.08 -20.72 5.85
CA LEU A 264 -8.40 -19.32 5.54
C LEU A 264 -7.13 -18.48 5.34
N LEU A 265 -6.03 -18.79 6.05
CA LEU A 265 -4.78 -18.06 5.94
C LEU A 265 -4.06 -18.28 4.59
N ASP A 266 -4.38 -19.34 3.86
CA ASP A 266 -3.80 -19.58 2.53
C ASP A 266 -4.37 -18.59 1.51
N SER A 267 -5.60 -18.11 1.73
CA SER A 267 -6.19 -17.05 0.91
C SER A 267 -5.46 -15.69 1.04
N TYR A 268 -4.71 -15.47 2.12
CA TYR A 268 -3.86 -14.28 2.24
C TYR A 268 -2.84 -14.20 1.11
N GLN A 269 -2.15 -15.30 0.83
CA GLN A 269 -1.19 -15.36 -0.27
C GLN A 269 -1.88 -15.23 -1.63
N SER A 270 -2.92 -16.01 -1.90
CA SER A 270 -3.59 -15.99 -3.21
C SER A 270 -4.20 -14.62 -3.54
N GLU A 271 -4.62 -13.86 -2.54
CA GLU A 271 -5.17 -12.52 -2.72
C GLU A 271 -4.08 -11.43 -2.76
N ARG A 272 -3.04 -11.50 -1.93
CA ARG A 272 -2.07 -10.41 -1.78
C ARG A 272 -0.81 -10.52 -2.64
N HIS A 273 -0.35 -11.74 -2.92
CA HIS A 273 0.83 -11.95 -3.74
C HIS A 273 0.67 -11.37 -5.16
N PRO A 274 -0.46 -11.56 -5.89
CA PRO A 274 -0.65 -10.95 -7.21
C PRO A 274 -0.67 -9.41 -7.16
N VAL A 275 -1.21 -8.82 -6.09
CA VAL A 275 -1.19 -7.36 -5.89
C VAL A 275 0.24 -6.86 -5.72
N GLY A 276 1.02 -7.54 -4.88
CA GLY A 276 2.46 -7.25 -4.72
C GLY A 276 3.21 -7.32 -6.05
N THR A 277 3.00 -8.39 -6.82
CA THR A 277 3.63 -8.56 -8.15
C THR A 277 3.33 -7.38 -9.08
N LYS A 278 2.07 -6.95 -9.18
CA LYS A 278 1.66 -5.78 -9.99
C LYS A 278 2.35 -4.48 -9.54
N VAL A 279 2.50 -4.27 -8.24
CA VAL A 279 3.19 -3.08 -7.70
C VAL A 279 4.70 -3.14 -7.98
N LEU A 280 5.32 -4.31 -7.89
CA LEU A 280 6.73 -4.47 -8.24
C LEU A 280 6.98 -4.20 -9.72
N ASP A 281 6.12 -4.70 -10.62
CA ASP A 281 6.21 -4.44 -12.06
C ASP A 281 5.99 -2.96 -12.38
N TRP A 282 5.06 -2.32 -11.70
CA TRP A 282 4.84 -0.87 -11.79
C TRP A 282 6.09 -0.07 -11.36
N SER A 283 6.76 -0.51 -10.30
CA SER A 283 8.01 0.09 -9.83
C SER A 283 9.15 -0.12 -10.84
N ARG A 284 9.31 -1.33 -11.38
CA ARG A 284 10.32 -1.64 -12.42
C ARG A 284 10.12 -0.79 -13.68
N ALA A 285 8.86 -0.61 -14.11
CA ALA A 285 8.53 0.22 -15.28
C ALA A 285 8.93 1.70 -15.03
N GLN A 286 8.72 2.21 -13.83
CA GLN A 286 9.18 3.57 -13.47
C GLN A 286 10.70 3.69 -13.52
N VAL A 287 11.43 2.71 -12.99
CA VAL A 287 12.90 2.68 -13.04
C VAL A 287 13.40 2.66 -14.49
N ALA A 288 12.78 1.86 -15.34
CA ALA A 288 13.15 1.77 -16.75
C ALA A 288 13.05 3.13 -17.49
N LEU A 289 12.04 3.95 -17.15
CA LEU A 289 11.90 5.32 -17.69
C LEU A 289 12.95 6.29 -17.14
N MET A 290 13.48 6.02 -15.96
CA MET A 290 14.44 6.89 -15.27
C MET A 290 15.90 6.62 -15.69
N ARG A 291 16.18 5.48 -16.33
CA ARG A 291 17.55 5.13 -16.78
C ARG A 291 18.15 6.23 -17.63
N PRO A 292 19.44 6.55 -17.45
CA PRO A 292 20.17 7.40 -18.39
C PRO A 292 20.13 6.84 -19.81
N GLY A 293 20.09 7.69 -20.80
CA GLY A 293 20.19 7.32 -22.20
C GLY A 293 19.03 7.77 -23.09
N ALA A 294 19.28 7.80 -24.39
CA ALA A 294 18.36 8.34 -25.40
C ALA A 294 17.04 7.56 -25.50
N GLY A 295 17.10 6.23 -25.37
CA GLY A 295 15.90 5.38 -25.44
C GLY A 295 14.90 5.63 -24.32
N SER A 296 15.37 5.72 -23.06
CA SER A 296 14.54 6.02 -21.90
C SER A 296 13.97 7.45 -22.00
N ARG A 297 14.75 8.42 -22.51
CA ARG A 297 14.27 9.79 -22.75
C ARG A 297 13.13 9.82 -23.77
N ALA A 298 13.30 9.10 -24.91
CA ALA A 298 12.26 9.03 -25.93
C ALA A 298 11.00 8.36 -25.40
N LEU A 299 11.14 7.27 -24.63
CA LEU A 299 10.00 6.59 -24.01
C LEU A 299 9.32 7.48 -22.95
N ALA A 300 10.08 8.22 -22.16
CA ALA A 300 9.54 9.17 -21.18
C ALA A 300 8.73 10.29 -21.86
N ALA A 301 9.17 10.79 -23.02
CA ALA A 301 8.42 11.79 -23.78
C ALA A 301 7.06 11.21 -24.27
N ILE A 302 7.05 10.01 -24.84
CA ILE A 302 5.80 9.34 -25.25
C ILE A 302 4.87 9.13 -24.05
N MET A 303 5.42 8.70 -22.91
CA MET A 303 4.63 8.54 -21.68
C MET A 303 4.07 9.86 -21.16
N ALA A 304 4.81 10.97 -21.32
CA ALA A 304 4.32 12.31 -20.96
C ALA A 304 3.13 12.74 -21.86
N ASP A 305 3.23 12.49 -23.16
CA ASP A 305 2.13 12.77 -24.10
C ASP A 305 0.89 11.95 -23.72
N LEU A 306 1.04 10.65 -23.44
CA LEU A 306 -0.05 9.79 -22.99
C LEU A 306 -0.66 10.24 -21.66
N ALA A 307 0.18 10.58 -20.67
CA ALA A 307 -0.26 11.07 -19.36
C ALA A 307 -1.04 12.39 -19.45
N GLY A 308 -0.78 13.20 -20.49
CA GLY A 308 -1.51 14.43 -20.80
C GLY A 308 -2.88 14.20 -21.45
N THR A 309 -3.23 12.97 -21.83
CA THR A 309 -4.57 12.64 -22.36
C THR A 309 -5.53 12.24 -21.24
N ARG A 310 -6.85 12.40 -21.48
CA ARG A 310 -7.88 11.95 -20.53
C ARG A 310 -7.81 10.45 -20.25
N ASP A 311 -7.59 9.64 -21.27
CA ASP A 311 -7.47 8.18 -21.15
C ASP A 311 -6.21 7.78 -20.39
N GLY A 312 -5.09 8.38 -20.70
CA GLY A 312 -3.82 8.12 -20.01
C GLY A 312 -3.84 8.56 -18.55
N ALA A 313 -4.34 9.76 -18.25
CA ALA A 313 -4.50 10.25 -16.89
C ALA A 313 -5.42 9.32 -16.07
N THR A 314 -6.54 8.87 -16.65
CA THR A 314 -7.47 7.95 -15.99
C THR A 314 -6.82 6.59 -15.74
N TYR A 315 -6.13 6.04 -16.73
CA TYR A 315 -5.40 4.76 -16.60
C TYR A 315 -4.34 4.80 -15.49
N LEU A 316 -3.58 5.89 -15.39
CA LEU A 316 -2.58 6.08 -14.35
C LEU A 316 -3.22 6.26 -12.98
N ALA A 317 -4.28 7.08 -12.90
CA ALA A 317 -5.03 7.33 -11.67
C ALA A 317 -5.62 6.05 -11.08
N GLU A 318 -6.23 5.18 -11.89
CA GLU A 318 -6.79 3.91 -11.44
C GLU A 318 -5.80 3.04 -10.68
N ARG A 319 -4.54 3.04 -11.11
CA ARG A 319 -3.47 2.25 -10.51
C ARG A 319 -2.88 2.89 -9.28
N ILE A 320 -2.64 4.19 -9.35
CA ILE A 320 -2.03 4.96 -8.25
C ILE A 320 -3.00 5.09 -7.08
N TRP A 321 -4.29 5.29 -7.36
CA TRP A 321 -5.32 5.43 -6.33
C TRP A 321 -5.91 4.09 -5.87
N GLY A 322 -5.42 2.96 -6.43
CA GLY A 322 -5.89 1.62 -6.09
C GLY A 322 -7.30 1.28 -6.60
N VAL A 323 -7.89 2.10 -7.47
CA VAL A 323 -9.24 1.89 -8.02
C VAL A 323 -9.31 0.63 -8.88
N SER A 324 -8.23 0.31 -9.60
CA SER A 324 -8.13 -0.89 -10.44
C SER A 324 -7.93 -2.18 -9.64
N GLN A 325 -7.70 -2.08 -8.32
CA GLN A 325 -7.46 -3.27 -7.51
C GLN A 325 -8.73 -4.09 -7.37
N GLN A 326 -8.64 -5.35 -7.73
CA GLN A 326 -9.70 -6.34 -7.59
C GLN A 326 -9.08 -7.67 -7.21
N LEU A 327 -9.59 -8.29 -6.16
CA LEU A 327 -9.23 -9.64 -5.73
C LEU A 327 -10.08 -10.66 -6.50
N GLU A 328 -9.50 -11.81 -6.80
CA GLU A 328 -10.18 -12.89 -7.50
C GLU A 328 -10.99 -13.74 -6.51
N LEU A 329 -12.17 -13.27 -6.15
CA LEU A 329 -13.06 -13.96 -5.20
C LEU A 329 -14.17 -14.77 -5.87
N GLY A 330 -14.21 -14.79 -7.20
CA GLY A 330 -15.34 -15.34 -7.96
C GLY A 330 -16.53 -14.37 -7.98
N GLY A 331 -17.53 -14.68 -8.77
CA GLY A 331 -18.74 -13.86 -8.94
C GLY A 331 -18.68 -12.96 -10.18
N GLU A 332 -19.88 -12.70 -10.75
CA GLU A 332 -20.01 -11.99 -12.03
C GLU A 332 -20.13 -10.47 -11.86
N HIS A 333 -20.54 -10.01 -10.67
CA HIS A 333 -20.78 -8.59 -10.45
C HIS A 333 -19.47 -7.79 -10.31
N PRO A 334 -19.31 -6.64 -11.00
CA PRO A 334 -18.06 -5.87 -11.01
C PRO A 334 -17.53 -5.40 -9.65
N LEU A 335 -18.39 -5.31 -8.63
CA LEU A 335 -18.01 -4.94 -7.27
C LEU A 335 -17.24 -6.06 -6.54
N VAL A 336 -17.49 -7.34 -6.87
CA VAL A 336 -16.88 -8.47 -6.15
C VAL A 336 -15.35 -8.41 -6.29
N GLY A 337 -14.66 -8.52 -5.17
CA GLY A 337 -13.22 -8.42 -5.07
C GLY A 337 -12.69 -6.97 -4.97
N ARG A 338 -13.53 -5.95 -5.10
CA ARG A 338 -13.15 -4.53 -4.97
C ARG A 338 -13.39 -4.00 -3.57
N SER A 339 -12.72 -2.89 -3.23
CA SER A 339 -13.09 -2.10 -2.06
C SER A 339 -14.53 -1.65 -2.17
N ALA A 340 -15.32 -1.90 -1.14
CA ALA A 340 -16.71 -1.49 -1.10
C ALA A 340 -16.83 0.04 -1.19
N PRO A 341 -17.80 0.56 -1.95
CA PRO A 341 -18.16 1.96 -1.90
C PRO A 341 -18.50 2.37 -0.46
N ASP A 342 -18.16 3.60 -0.07
CA ASP A 342 -18.42 4.11 1.28
C ASP A 342 -19.91 4.48 1.42
N PHE A 343 -20.74 3.44 1.44
CA PHE A 343 -22.21 3.58 1.55
C PHE A 343 -22.60 4.30 2.84
N ARG A 344 -23.61 5.17 2.73
CA ARG A 344 -24.30 5.74 3.87
C ARG A 344 -25.37 4.76 4.33
N LEU A 345 -25.45 4.50 5.63
CA LEU A 345 -26.43 3.61 6.25
C LEU A 345 -27.68 4.37 6.64
N ALA A 346 -28.80 3.65 6.83
CA ALA A 346 -30.09 4.25 7.19
C ALA A 346 -30.05 4.94 8.56
N ASP A 347 -29.15 4.54 9.46
CA ASP A 347 -28.94 5.18 10.77
C ASP A 347 -27.97 6.39 10.72
N GLY A 348 -27.54 6.80 9.52
CA GLY A 348 -26.66 7.93 9.29
C GLY A 348 -25.16 7.63 9.36
N ARG A 349 -24.77 6.45 9.85
CA ARG A 349 -23.35 6.01 9.84
C ARG A 349 -22.89 5.74 8.40
N ARG A 350 -21.57 5.66 8.25
CA ARG A 350 -20.93 5.16 7.03
C ARG A 350 -20.48 3.73 7.20
N LEU A 351 -20.33 3.01 6.07
CA LEU A 351 -19.84 1.63 6.06
C LEU A 351 -18.49 1.50 6.81
N GLY A 352 -17.56 2.42 6.59
CA GLY A 352 -16.27 2.41 7.27
C GLY A 352 -16.35 2.48 8.81
N GLU A 353 -17.40 3.12 9.35
CA GLU A 353 -17.64 3.16 10.80
C GLU A 353 -18.13 1.82 11.33
N LEU A 354 -18.95 1.11 10.55
CA LEU A 354 -19.45 -0.22 10.89
C LEU A 354 -18.31 -1.25 10.94
N LEU A 355 -17.37 -1.16 9.98
CA LEU A 355 -16.24 -2.08 9.87
C LEU A 355 -15.16 -1.89 10.97
N ARG A 356 -15.21 -0.79 11.73
CA ARG A 356 -14.23 -0.52 12.83
C ARG A 356 -14.22 -1.59 13.93
N ALA A 357 -15.32 -2.33 14.07
CA ALA A 357 -15.42 -3.44 15.00
C ALA A 357 -14.65 -4.70 14.56
N GLY A 358 -14.04 -4.69 13.36
CA GLY A 358 -13.35 -5.85 12.79
C GLY A 358 -14.30 -6.96 12.32
N GLN A 359 -15.58 -6.62 12.15
CA GLN A 359 -16.61 -7.52 11.62
C GLN A 359 -16.94 -7.10 10.18
N GLY A 360 -17.36 -8.05 9.33
CA GLY A 360 -17.92 -7.70 8.04
C GLY A 360 -19.34 -7.15 8.15
N ALA A 361 -19.89 -6.72 7.04
CA ALA A 361 -21.23 -6.16 6.97
C ALA A 361 -22.04 -6.79 5.82
N LEU A 362 -23.29 -7.12 6.09
CA LEU A 362 -24.28 -7.39 5.06
C LEU A 362 -25.15 -6.13 4.91
N LEU A 363 -25.00 -5.45 3.78
CA LEU A 363 -25.79 -4.27 3.43
C LEU A 363 -27.00 -4.73 2.62
N VAL A 364 -28.19 -4.33 3.06
CA VAL A 364 -29.46 -4.63 2.39
C VAL A 364 -29.97 -3.34 1.78
N PHE A 365 -30.21 -3.34 0.48
CA PHE A 365 -30.73 -2.21 -0.31
C PHE A 365 -32.22 -2.32 -0.55
N ASP A 366 -32.73 -3.54 -0.65
CA ASP A 366 -34.16 -3.83 -0.82
C ASP A 366 -34.81 -4.14 0.53
N PRO A 367 -35.72 -3.28 1.05
CA PRO A 367 -36.40 -3.54 2.32
C PRO A 367 -37.23 -4.82 2.35
N ALA A 368 -37.61 -5.35 1.18
CA ALA A 368 -38.35 -6.61 1.08
C ALA A 368 -37.43 -7.83 1.27
N SER A 369 -36.12 -7.66 1.17
CA SER A 369 -35.14 -8.71 1.37
C SER A 369 -34.92 -8.97 2.86
N SER A 370 -35.22 -10.18 3.32
CA SER A 370 -34.98 -10.62 4.69
C SER A 370 -33.70 -11.44 4.75
N PRO A 371 -32.65 -11.00 5.48
CA PRO A 371 -31.46 -11.80 5.65
C PRO A 371 -31.80 -13.11 6.38
N PRO A 372 -31.21 -14.23 5.97
CA PRO A 372 -31.45 -15.51 6.60
C PRO A 372 -31.00 -15.47 8.07
N GLN A 373 -31.89 -15.97 8.96
CA GLN A 373 -31.58 -16.17 10.39
C GLN A 373 -30.84 -17.50 10.55
N HIS A 374 -29.50 -17.48 10.43
CA HIS A 374 -28.72 -18.71 10.57
C HIS A 374 -27.71 -18.58 11.71
N GLY A 375 -27.58 -19.65 12.50
CA GLY A 375 -26.59 -19.82 13.58
C GLY A 375 -25.18 -20.07 13.03
N GLN A 376 -24.62 -19.12 12.28
CA GLN A 376 -23.29 -19.25 11.69
C GLN A 376 -22.19 -18.84 12.70
N ARG A 377 -21.02 -19.47 12.60
CA ARG A 377 -19.83 -19.16 13.40
C ARG A 377 -19.40 -17.70 13.27
N TRP A 378 -19.76 -17.07 12.19
CA TRP A 378 -19.43 -15.68 11.91
C TRP A 378 -20.68 -14.93 11.40
N GLN A 379 -21.08 -13.92 12.15
CA GLN A 379 -22.24 -13.11 11.79
C GLN A 379 -21.75 -11.71 11.38
N PRO A 380 -21.99 -11.30 10.11
CA PRO A 380 -21.76 -9.92 9.71
C PRO A 380 -22.74 -8.99 10.43
N SER A 381 -22.33 -7.74 10.63
CA SER A 381 -23.29 -6.70 11.04
C SER A 381 -24.27 -6.46 9.90
N ILE A 382 -25.58 -6.55 10.17
CA ILE A 382 -26.61 -6.30 9.17
C ILE A 382 -27.00 -4.83 9.25
N ALA A 383 -27.00 -4.12 8.11
CA ALA A 383 -27.40 -2.72 8.02
C ALA A 383 -28.13 -2.43 6.72
N CYS A 384 -29.12 -1.52 6.77
CA CYS A 384 -29.77 -0.99 5.58
C CYS A 384 -28.96 0.19 5.03
N ALA A 385 -28.77 0.24 3.72
CA ALA A 385 -28.17 1.38 3.04
C ALA A 385 -29.24 2.46 2.75
N ALA A 386 -28.88 3.72 3.00
CA ALA A 386 -29.81 4.85 2.82
C ALA A 386 -29.62 5.60 1.49
N ASP A 387 -28.34 5.77 1.10
CA ASP A 387 -27.98 6.50 -0.11
C ASP A 387 -26.94 5.68 -0.87
N THR A 388 -27.34 5.20 -2.02
CA THR A 388 -26.59 4.24 -2.83
C THR A 388 -26.10 4.83 -4.15
N GLY A 389 -26.67 5.97 -4.58
CA GLY A 389 -26.47 6.48 -5.94
C GLY A 389 -26.69 5.38 -6.98
N ASP A 390 -26.19 5.57 -8.18
CA ASP A 390 -26.29 4.60 -9.28
C ASP A 390 -25.49 3.30 -9.03
N VAL A 391 -24.58 3.29 -8.03
CA VAL A 391 -23.71 2.15 -7.71
C VAL A 391 -24.50 0.92 -7.29
N ALA A 392 -25.62 1.12 -6.59
CA ALA A 392 -26.47 0.02 -6.13
C ALA A 392 -27.64 -0.26 -7.08
N SER A 393 -27.66 0.34 -8.27
CA SER A 393 -28.70 0.06 -9.26
C SER A 393 -28.77 -1.44 -9.58
N GLY A 394 -29.90 -2.07 -9.28
CA GLY A 394 -30.09 -3.51 -9.46
C GLY A 394 -29.55 -4.41 -8.36
N LEU A 395 -28.91 -3.86 -7.30
CA LEU A 395 -28.44 -4.64 -6.16
C LEU A 395 -29.54 -4.78 -5.08
N GLY A 396 -29.75 -6.00 -4.62
CA GLY A 396 -30.59 -6.31 -3.46
C GLY A 396 -29.80 -6.32 -2.16
N ALA A 397 -28.59 -6.91 -2.17
CA ALA A 397 -27.68 -6.91 -1.03
C ALA A 397 -26.22 -7.03 -1.45
N VAL A 398 -25.32 -6.63 -0.54
CA VAL A 398 -23.87 -6.70 -0.69
C VAL A 398 -23.24 -7.21 0.61
N LEU A 399 -22.43 -8.25 0.53
CA LEU A 399 -21.62 -8.73 1.64
C LEU A 399 -20.22 -8.13 1.58
N VAL A 400 -19.83 -7.44 2.63
CA VAL A 400 -18.53 -6.77 2.76
C VAL A 400 -17.72 -7.45 3.86
N ARG A 401 -16.49 -7.83 3.54
CA ARG A 401 -15.53 -8.44 4.48
C ARG A 401 -15.02 -7.40 5.49
N PRO A 402 -14.41 -7.85 6.62
CA PRO A 402 -13.82 -6.94 7.60
C PRO A 402 -12.74 -5.99 7.05
N ASP A 403 -12.05 -6.39 5.98
CA ASP A 403 -11.06 -5.56 5.27
C ASP A 403 -11.67 -4.57 4.26
N GLY A 404 -13.01 -4.49 4.22
CA GLY A 404 -13.71 -3.57 3.33
C GLY A 404 -13.86 -4.06 1.90
N VAL A 405 -13.51 -5.31 1.60
CA VAL A 405 -13.67 -5.89 0.26
C VAL A 405 -15.05 -6.50 0.08
N VAL A 406 -15.69 -6.23 -1.05
CA VAL A 406 -16.96 -6.87 -1.42
C VAL A 406 -16.71 -8.34 -1.75
N ALA A 407 -17.33 -9.23 -1.01
CA ALA A 407 -17.18 -10.67 -1.22
C ALA A 407 -18.31 -11.30 -2.03
N TRP A 408 -19.50 -10.69 -1.98
CA TRP A 408 -20.66 -11.24 -2.65
C TRP A 408 -21.73 -10.15 -2.86
N THR A 409 -22.55 -10.34 -3.87
CA THR A 409 -23.71 -9.49 -4.18
C THR A 409 -24.88 -10.32 -4.67
N CYS A 410 -26.10 -9.82 -4.50
CA CYS A 410 -27.28 -10.34 -5.20
C CYS A 410 -28.09 -9.20 -5.83
N GLY A 411 -28.95 -9.56 -6.79
CA GLY A 411 -29.93 -8.66 -7.37
C GLY A 411 -31.15 -8.44 -6.47
N ILE A 412 -32.03 -7.51 -6.89
CA ILE A 412 -33.33 -7.28 -6.25
C ILE A 412 -34.20 -8.53 -6.43
N GLY A 413 -34.94 -8.93 -5.41
CA GLY A 413 -35.86 -10.07 -5.53
C GLY A 413 -36.09 -10.89 -4.27
N GLY A 414 -35.65 -10.39 -3.11
CA GLY A 414 -35.95 -10.99 -1.80
C GLY A 414 -35.06 -12.16 -1.37
N ASP A 415 -34.69 -13.05 -2.28
CA ASP A 415 -33.79 -14.17 -2.02
C ASP A 415 -32.31 -13.74 -2.11
N MET A 416 -31.49 -14.35 -1.25
CA MET A 416 -30.05 -14.10 -1.22
C MET A 416 -29.25 -15.37 -1.63
N PRO A 417 -29.37 -15.80 -2.90
CA PRO A 417 -28.73 -17.03 -3.36
C PRO A 417 -27.21 -16.96 -3.23
N GLY A 418 -26.61 -18.02 -2.68
CA GLY A 418 -25.16 -18.10 -2.52
C GLY A 418 -24.57 -17.34 -1.33
N LEU A 419 -25.37 -16.61 -0.52
CA LEU A 419 -24.88 -15.90 0.67
C LEU A 419 -24.24 -16.88 1.67
N ASP A 420 -24.87 -18.00 1.95
CA ASP A 420 -24.33 -19.03 2.86
C ASP A 420 -23.01 -19.59 2.37
N SER A 421 -22.88 -19.83 1.07
CA SER A 421 -21.63 -20.26 0.46
C SER A 421 -20.52 -19.19 0.57
N ALA A 422 -20.86 -17.92 0.35
CA ALA A 422 -19.94 -16.81 0.52
C ALA A 422 -19.47 -16.66 1.98
N LEU A 423 -20.37 -16.81 2.95
CA LEU A 423 -20.03 -16.80 4.36
C LEU A 423 -19.20 -18.02 4.77
N ALA A 424 -19.52 -19.21 4.25
CA ALA A 424 -18.78 -20.44 4.51
C ALA A 424 -17.33 -20.36 4.02
N SER A 425 -17.05 -19.61 2.95
CA SER A 425 -15.69 -19.41 2.46
C SER A 425 -14.77 -18.72 3.48
N TRP A 426 -15.33 -18.03 4.49
CA TRP A 426 -14.56 -17.34 5.53
C TRP A 426 -14.47 -18.14 6.84
N THR A 427 -15.35 -19.11 7.04
CA THR A 427 -15.44 -19.87 8.30
C THR A 427 -14.99 -21.30 8.16
N GLY A 428 -14.81 -21.79 6.94
CA GLY A 428 -14.66 -23.19 6.62
C GLY A 428 -15.99 -23.96 6.72
N PRO A 429 -16.03 -25.22 6.27
CA PRO A 429 -17.24 -26.02 6.33
C PRO A 429 -17.69 -26.14 7.78
N THR A 430 -18.98 -25.97 8.01
CA THR A 430 -19.62 -26.31 9.30
C THR A 430 -19.39 -27.78 9.57
N ARG A 431 -18.62 -28.10 10.60
CA ARG A 431 -18.50 -29.47 11.11
C ARG A 431 -19.77 -29.86 11.87
#